data_9faf992699bf2eb8bd467c2520948942
#
_entry.id   9faf992699bf2eb8bd467c2520948942
#
_cell.length_a   1.000
_cell.length_b   1.000
_cell.length_c   1.000
_cell.angle_alpha   90.00
_cell.angle_beta   90.00
_cell.angle_gamma   90.00
#
_symmetry.space_group_name_H-M   'P 1'
#
loop_
_entity.id
_entity.type
_entity.pdbx_description
1 polymer ?
#
loop_
_entity_poly.entity_id
_entity_poly.type
_entity_poly.pdbx_seq_one_letter_code
_entity_poly.pdbx_strand_id
1 'polypeptide(L)'
;MAELLQGWKRTHYCAEPTVDEVGKEMVLMGWAGTWRNLGSLIFIGLRDRTGTMQVTFNESELPKEVFEKAETIRSEYVIAVKGVLARRDEKMVNRNMKTGELELIAKELKILGVSETPPFYIDDNVNAAEQLRLKYRYLDLRRPCMQANMLMRSKITRIAHEYFAEQGFIEIETPTLCKSTPEGARDYLVPSRVQPGKFYALPQSPQIFKQLLMLSGFDRYMQIARCYRDEDLRADRQPEFTQIDLEMSFVEQDDVMNVQEGFIKRLMKETLDVDIQLPLPRITWQEAMDRYGSDKPDTRFGLEFVNVSDIVKDCGFGAFADAVKGGGSVRCINVEGGVEHFTRKQIDAFGDLVKTYRAKGLAWLSMKPEGIQCSFAKFLTEDQIKAILERANAKTGDILFFVADAKDTVVYQALGALRLELGRRLGLMDDTKFNFLWVIEFPQFEWSEEDGRYYAMHHPFTSPMDEDLDLLDTDQGKVRAKAYDIVLNGNEIGGGSIRIHSPEVQEKMFEKLGFTKEEAWERFGFLMGAFKYGTPPHGGLAYGLDRLAMLITRASSIRDVIAFPKVQTASCLMSGCPNVVEQAQLEELHIETVADKE
;
A
#
# COMPACT_ATOMS: atom_id res chain seq x y z
N MET A 1 41.39 16.93 -6.30
CA MET A 1 41.02 15.84 -7.24
C MET A 1 40.65 14.61 -6.44
N ALA A 2 39.72 13.80 -6.93
CA ALA A 2 39.38 12.52 -6.29
C ALA A 2 40.59 11.55 -6.34
N GLU A 3 40.84 10.87 -5.24
CA GLU A 3 41.91 9.88 -5.11
C GLU A 3 41.40 8.50 -5.46
N LEU A 4 42.28 7.63 -5.92
CA LEU A 4 41.97 6.22 -6.21
C LEU A 4 42.05 5.37 -4.94
N LEU A 5 41.29 4.30 -4.88
CA LEU A 5 41.32 3.34 -3.76
C LEU A 5 42.71 2.70 -3.56
N GLN A 6 43.42 2.39 -4.62
CA GLN A 6 44.80 1.85 -4.61
C GLN A 6 44.99 0.73 -3.58
N GLY A 7 44.11 -0.26 -3.63
CA GLY A 7 44.20 -1.45 -2.76
C GLY A 7 43.55 -1.30 -1.37
N TRP A 8 43.07 -0.13 -0.99
CA TRP A 8 42.30 0.00 0.24
C TRP A 8 40.98 -0.75 0.13
N LYS A 9 40.66 -1.52 1.17
CA LYS A 9 39.40 -2.26 1.28
C LYS A 9 38.70 -1.83 2.56
N ARG A 10 37.40 -1.63 2.49
CA ARG A 10 36.57 -1.43 3.68
C ARG A 10 36.65 -2.69 4.55
N THR A 11 36.97 -2.54 5.84
CA THR A 11 37.00 -3.65 6.80
C THR A 11 35.65 -3.79 7.51
N HIS A 12 34.99 -2.67 7.84
CA HIS A 12 33.71 -2.61 8.54
C HIS A 12 32.82 -1.52 7.93
N TYR A 13 31.51 -1.69 8.03
CA TYR A 13 30.59 -0.57 7.87
C TYR A 13 30.62 0.35 9.09
N CYS A 14 30.15 1.60 8.92
CA CYS A 14 30.32 2.65 9.92
C CYS A 14 29.68 2.35 11.29
N ALA A 15 28.56 1.61 11.34
CA ALA A 15 27.89 1.27 12.59
C ALA A 15 27.97 -0.23 12.98
N GLU A 16 28.91 -0.97 12.39
CA GLU A 16 29.20 -2.35 12.78
C GLU A 16 30.17 -2.46 13.98
N PRO A 17 31.23 -1.61 14.12
CA PRO A 17 32.21 -1.78 15.19
C PRO A 17 31.57 -1.75 16.57
N THR A 18 32.07 -2.61 17.46
CA THR A 18 31.62 -2.75 18.84
C THR A 18 32.73 -2.37 19.83
N VAL A 19 32.40 -2.24 21.10
CA VAL A 19 33.35 -1.92 22.17
C VAL A 19 34.46 -2.97 22.33
N ASP A 20 34.20 -4.23 21.92
CA ASP A 20 35.17 -5.32 21.97
C ASP A 20 36.27 -5.19 20.92
N GLU A 21 36.12 -4.28 19.99
CA GLU A 21 37.07 -4.01 18.91
C GLU A 21 37.94 -2.77 19.15
N VAL A 22 37.80 -2.14 20.31
CA VAL A 22 38.62 -0.99 20.71
C VAL A 22 40.11 -1.37 20.66
N GLY A 23 40.92 -0.50 20.07
CA GLY A 23 42.35 -0.71 19.82
C GLY A 23 42.68 -1.36 18.48
N LYS A 24 41.69 -1.92 17.76
CA LYS A 24 41.94 -2.48 16.42
C LYS A 24 42.01 -1.37 15.37
N GLU A 25 42.90 -1.60 14.40
CA GLU A 25 42.95 -0.78 13.18
C GLU A 25 41.85 -1.21 12.20
N MET A 26 41.18 -0.23 11.59
CA MET A 26 40.13 -0.50 10.62
C MET A 26 40.09 0.57 9.51
N VAL A 27 39.46 0.21 8.41
CA VAL A 27 39.20 1.10 7.28
C VAL A 27 37.69 1.29 7.12
N LEU A 28 37.21 2.50 7.36
CA LEU A 28 35.83 2.89 7.12
C LEU A 28 35.73 3.75 5.86
N MET A 29 34.63 3.60 5.14
CA MET A 29 34.38 4.36 3.91
C MET A 29 32.92 4.80 3.87
N GLY A 30 32.67 6.03 3.51
CA GLY A 30 31.31 6.57 3.47
C GLY A 30 31.26 8.04 3.05
N TRP A 31 30.17 8.67 3.36
CA TRP A 31 29.92 10.09 3.11
C TRP A 31 30.19 10.91 4.38
N ALA A 32 30.92 12.00 4.24
CA ALA A 32 31.12 12.98 5.32
C ALA A 32 29.82 13.75 5.57
N GLY A 33 29.15 13.46 6.67
CA GLY A 33 27.92 14.14 7.08
C GLY A 33 28.21 15.41 7.87
N THR A 34 28.20 15.31 9.20
CA THR A 34 28.56 16.43 10.09
C THR A 34 30.06 16.68 10.06
N TRP A 35 30.44 17.96 10.05
CA TRP A 35 31.83 18.39 10.09
C TRP A 35 32.00 19.50 11.14
N ARG A 36 32.99 19.37 12.01
CA ARG A 36 33.36 20.40 13.01
C ARG A 36 34.87 20.52 13.09
N ASN A 37 35.35 21.73 12.96
CA ASN A 37 36.76 22.08 13.16
C ASN A 37 36.90 22.94 14.44
N LEU A 38 37.68 22.47 15.39
CA LEU A 38 37.98 23.15 16.64
C LEU A 38 39.48 23.60 16.72
N GLY A 39 40.08 23.89 15.57
CA GLY A 39 41.48 24.22 15.44
C GLY A 39 42.33 22.96 15.30
N SER A 40 42.94 22.48 16.39
CA SER A 40 43.78 21.27 16.37
C SER A 40 43.02 19.93 16.31
N LEU A 41 41.70 19.96 16.36
CA LEU A 41 40.84 18.77 16.27
C LEU A 41 39.75 18.96 15.22
N ILE A 42 39.61 17.99 14.32
CA ILE A 42 38.50 17.92 13.34
C ILE A 42 37.69 16.68 13.61
N PHE A 43 36.36 16.83 13.71
CA PHE A 43 35.40 15.75 13.89
C PHE A 43 34.53 15.63 12.65
N ILE A 44 34.46 14.43 12.08
CA ILE A 44 33.61 14.12 10.93
C ILE A 44 32.69 12.95 11.30
N GLY A 45 31.38 13.15 11.10
CA GLY A 45 30.42 12.03 11.10
C GLY A 45 30.48 11.29 9.78
N LEU A 46 31.20 10.19 9.71
CA LEU A 46 31.28 9.34 8.52
C LEU A 46 30.05 8.43 8.48
N ARG A 47 29.24 8.57 7.44
CA ARG A 47 27.95 7.87 7.30
C ARG A 47 27.99 6.85 6.16
N ASP A 48 27.40 5.70 6.40
CA ASP A 48 27.01 4.73 5.39
C ASP A 48 25.60 4.17 5.67
N ARG A 49 25.20 3.10 4.98
CA ARG A 49 23.85 2.50 5.13
C ARG A 49 23.57 1.91 6.53
N THR A 50 24.59 1.67 7.35
CA THR A 50 24.42 1.07 8.69
C THR A 50 24.30 2.13 9.79
N GLY A 51 24.73 3.36 9.49
CA GLY A 51 24.71 4.48 10.41
C GLY A 51 25.95 5.36 10.29
N THR A 52 26.31 6.02 11.38
CA THR A 52 27.38 7.02 11.41
C THR A 52 28.43 6.63 12.45
N MET A 53 29.72 6.78 12.11
CA MET A 53 30.87 6.72 13.02
C MET A 53 31.49 8.11 13.14
N GLN A 54 31.79 8.57 14.33
CA GLN A 54 32.63 9.76 14.48
C GLN A 54 34.08 9.41 14.13
N VAL A 55 34.66 10.19 13.25
CA VAL A 55 36.08 10.14 12.91
C VAL A 55 36.74 11.38 13.48
N THR A 56 37.83 11.20 14.23
CA THR A 56 38.58 12.27 14.87
C THR A 56 39.95 12.39 14.24
N PHE A 57 40.28 13.58 13.76
CA PHE A 57 41.59 13.95 13.25
C PHE A 57 42.25 14.87 14.27
N ASN A 58 43.41 14.46 14.80
CA ASN A 58 44.18 15.20 15.76
C ASN A 58 45.49 15.72 15.12
N GLU A 59 45.68 17.04 15.05
CA GLU A 59 46.84 17.67 14.42
C GLU A 59 48.15 17.20 15.01
N SER A 60 48.20 16.96 16.36
CA SER A 60 49.40 16.52 17.05
C SER A 60 49.81 15.07 16.75
N GLU A 61 48.90 14.25 16.23
CA GLU A 61 49.09 12.81 16.00
C GLU A 61 49.19 12.45 14.51
N LEU A 62 48.86 13.39 13.63
CA LEU A 62 48.78 13.17 12.18
C LEU A 62 49.91 13.85 11.42
N PRO A 63 50.36 13.25 10.29
CA PRO A 63 51.16 14.00 9.31
C PRO A 63 50.41 15.27 8.88
N LYS A 64 51.15 16.39 8.80
CA LYS A 64 50.59 17.69 8.43
C LYS A 64 49.73 17.65 7.17
N GLU A 65 50.15 16.91 6.14
CA GLU A 65 49.43 16.75 4.86
C GLU A 65 48.06 16.07 5.05
N VAL A 66 47.95 15.12 5.99
CA VAL A 66 46.69 14.41 6.27
C VAL A 66 45.72 15.32 7.00
N PHE A 67 46.22 16.12 7.95
CA PHE A 67 45.41 17.09 8.69
C PHE A 67 44.89 18.20 7.77
N GLU A 68 45.79 18.82 6.99
CA GLU A 68 45.43 19.83 6.00
C GLU A 68 44.40 19.27 4.97
N LYS A 69 44.52 18.03 4.55
CA LYS A 69 43.53 17.34 3.72
C LYS A 69 42.18 17.25 4.42
N ALA A 70 42.13 16.89 5.72
CA ALA A 70 40.90 16.79 6.50
C ALA A 70 40.20 18.16 6.62
N GLU A 71 40.94 19.26 6.68
CA GLU A 71 40.37 20.62 6.68
C GLU A 71 39.60 20.97 5.38
N THR A 72 39.95 20.32 4.27
CA THR A 72 39.28 20.56 2.96
C THR A 72 37.97 19.82 2.80
N ILE A 73 37.66 18.86 3.68
CA ILE A 73 36.45 18.06 3.58
C ILE A 73 35.21 18.95 3.80
N ARG A 74 34.19 18.69 2.99
CA ARG A 74 32.87 19.34 3.07
C ARG A 74 31.77 18.26 3.12
N SER A 75 30.57 18.69 3.42
CA SER A 75 29.40 17.81 3.48
C SER A 75 29.26 16.99 2.20
N GLU A 76 28.93 15.71 2.38
CA GLU A 76 28.70 14.71 1.33
C GLU A 76 29.95 14.34 0.50
N TYR A 77 31.17 14.76 0.88
CA TYR A 77 32.38 14.18 0.31
C TYR A 77 32.44 12.69 0.60
N VAL A 78 32.86 11.92 -0.38
CA VAL A 78 33.12 10.47 -0.18
C VAL A 78 34.54 10.29 0.28
N ILE A 79 34.74 9.75 1.47
CA ILE A 79 36.06 9.58 2.07
C ILE A 79 36.31 8.13 2.52
N ALA A 80 37.56 7.73 2.52
CA ALA A 80 38.04 6.53 3.17
C ALA A 80 39.03 6.93 4.27
N VAL A 81 38.82 6.40 5.45
CA VAL A 81 39.67 6.67 6.61
C VAL A 81 40.18 5.36 7.17
N LYS A 82 41.50 5.27 7.36
CA LYS A 82 42.16 4.21 8.12
C LYS A 82 42.55 4.78 9.47
N GLY A 83 42.19 4.10 10.54
CA GLY A 83 42.41 4.56 11.90
C GLY A 83 42.24 3.47 12.93
N VAL A 84 42.37 3.85 14.20
CA VAL A 84 42.21 2.95 15.34
C VAL A 84 40.89 3.27 16.04
N LEU A 85 40.11 2.24 16.32
CA LEU A 85 38.87 2.38 17.07
C LEU A 85 39.21 2.72 18.54
N ALA A 86 38.59 3.78 19.05
CA ALA A 86 38.76 4.21 20.42
C ALA A 86 37.40 4.40 21.12
N ARG A 87 37.40 4.32 22.46
CA ARG A 87 36.25 4.66 23.27
C ARG A 87 36.28 6.16 23.54
N ARG A 88 35.13 6.82 23.38
CA ARG A 88 34.99 8.24 23.78
C ARG A 88 35.02 8.41 25.28
N ASP A 89 35.44 9.58 25.71
CA ASP A 89 35.27 9.99 27.10
C ASP A 89 33.77 9.92 27.48
N GLU A 90 33.47 9.46 28.69
CA GLU A 90 32.09 9.32 29.20
C GLU A 90 31.24 10.58 29.02
N LYS A 91 31.86 11.76 29.16
CA LYS A 91 31.20 13.06 28.98
C LYS A 91 30.87 13.38 27.52
N MET A 92 31.49 12.69 26.57
CA MET A 92 31.38 12.93 25.15
C MET A 92 30.55 11.85 24.45
N VAL A 93 29.99 10.89 25.20
CA VAL A 93 29.13 9.83 24.66
C VAL A 93 27.85 10.42 24.06
N ASN A 94 27.57 10.11 22.80
CA ASN A 94 26.35 10.50 22.13
C ASN A 94 25.31 9.39 22.13
N ARG A 95 24.39 9.42 23.07
CA ARG A 95 23.34 8.39 23.22
C ARG A 95 22.36 8.29 22.07
N ASN A 96 22.33 9.26 21.16
CA ASN A 96 21.48 9.26 19.97
C ASN A 96 22.11 8.53 18.77
N MET A 97 23.32 8.03 18.91
CA MET A 97 24.03 7.27 17.88
C MET A 97 24.28 5.84 18.34
N LYS A 98 24.09 4.86 17.48
CA LYS A 98 24.39 3.45 17.77
C LYS A 98 25.87 3.26 18.17
N THR A 99 26.78 4.02 17.56
CA THR A 99 28.22 4.04 17.84
C THR A 99 28.63 5.15 18.78
N GLY A 100 27.71 5.69 19.57
CA GLY A 100 27.92 6.92 20.34
C GLY A 100 29.01 6.84 21.42
N GLU A 101 29.39 5.64 21.87
CA GLU A 101 30.50 5.37 22.77
C GLU A 101 31.85 5.26 22.07
N LEU A 102 31.86 5.19 20.74
CA LEU A 102 33.01 4.89 19.90
C LEU A 102 33.36 6.06 18.99
N GLU A 103 34.63 6.14 18.63
CA GLU A 103 35.15 7.00 17.58
C GLU A 103 36.34 6.34 16.88
N LEU A 104 36.56 6.69 15.63
CA LEU A 104 37.74 6.26 14.87
C LEU A 104 38.80 7.37 14.93
N ILE A 105 39.92 7.11 15.57
CA ILE A 105 41.08 7.99 15.55
C ILE A 105 41.81 7.82 14.22
N ALA A 106 41.74 8.81 13.36
CA ALA A 106 42.29 8.75 12.00
C ALA A 106 43.82 8.66 12.01
N LYS A 107 44.39 7.87 11.07
CA LYS A 107 45.81 7.79 10.75
C LYS A 107 46.07 8.19 9.31
N GLU A 108 45.22 7.74 8.41
CA GLU A 108 45.33 8.01 6.98
C GLU A 108 43.97 8.39 6.41
N LEU A 109 43.95 9.24 5.38
CA LEU A 109 42.75 9.75 4.73
C LEU A 109 42.90 9.73 3.22
N LYS A 110 41.84 9.29 2.51
CA LYS A 110 41.64 9.49 1.09
C LYS A 110 40.31 10.20 0.82
N ILE A 111 40.33 11.17 -0.08
CA ILE A 111 39.11 11.79 -0.61
C ILE A 111 38.80 11.09 -1.92
N LEU A 112 37.79 10.21 -1.90
CA LEU A 112 37.39 9.40 -3.06
C LEU A 112 36.45 10.13 -4.01
N GLY A 113 35.74 11.14 -3.49
CA GLY A 113 34.85 11.96 -4.30
C GLY A 113 34.56 13.28 -3.61
N VAL A 114 34.56 14.35 -4.34
CA VAL A 114 34.14 15.67 -3.89
C VAL A 114 32.65 15.85 -4.17
N SER A 115 31.99 16.72 -3.43
CA SER A 115 30.57 17.05 -3.60
C SER A 115 30.41 18.56 -3.73
N GLU A 116 29.50 18.98 -4.59
CA GLU A 116 28.92 20.31 -4.51
C GLU A 116 27.97 20.38 -3.30
N THR A 117 27.56 21.58 -2.91
CA THR A 117 26.57 21.75 -1.84
C THR A 117 25.24 21.12 -2.28
N PRO A 118 24.73 20.10 -1.54
CA PRO A 118 23.45 19.49 -1.88
C PRO A 118 22.30 20.50 -1.85
N PRO A 119 21.26 20.31 -2.68
CA PRO A 119 20.08 21.18 -2.71
C PRO A 119 19.24 21.15 -1.44
N PHE A 120 19.46 20.17 -0.57
CA PHE A 120 18.88 20.05 0.76
C PHE A 120 19.80 19.22 1.67
N TYR A 121 19.64 19.37 2.98
CA TYR A 121 20.39 18.57 3.96
C TYR A 121 19.94 17.11 3.99
N ILE A 122 20.89 16.20 4.12
CA ILE A 122 20.63 14.75 4.26
C ILE A 122 20.29 14.45 5.73
N ASP A 123 19.10 14.85 6.12
CA ASP A 123 18.57 14.73 7.48
C ASP A 123 17.07 14.40 7.43
N ASP A 124 16.55 13.65 8.41
CA ASP A 124 15.14 13.27 8.43
C ASP A 124 14.20 14.44 8.73
N ASN A 125 14.68 15.48 9.39
CA ASN A 125 13.92 16.70 9.69
C ASN A 125 14.02 17.77 8.60
N VAL A 126 14.50 17.42 7.42
CA VAL A 126 14.65 18.37 6.31
C VAL A 126 13.30 18.94 5.87
N ASN A 127 13.21 20.27 5.82
CA ASN A 127 12.06 20.99 5.29
C ASN A 127 12.25 21.27 3.77
N ALA A 128 12.35 20.20 2.98
CA ALA A 128 12.43 20.26 1.52
C ALA A 128 11.14 19.76 0.89
N ALA A 129 10.62 20.49 -0.09
CA ALA A 129 9.44 20.08 -0.83
C ALA A 129 9.62 18.69 -1.48
N GLU A 130 8.56 17.89 -1.50
CA GLU A 130 8.60 16.55 -2.08
C GLU A 130 9.15 16.53 -3.51
N GLN A 131 8.73 17.49 -4.34
CA GLN A 131 9.19 17.61 -5.72
C GLN A 131 10.71 17.77 -5.82
N LEU A 132 11.34 18.57 -4.94
CA LEU A 132 12.79 18.74 -4.90
C LEU A 132 13.48 17.43 -4.47
N ARG A 133 12.95 16.75 -3.47
CA ARG A 133 13.45 15.44 -3.01
C ARG A 133 13.34 14.38 -4.11
N LEU A 134 12.26 14.35 -4.86
CA LEU A 134 12.06 13.41 -5.97
C LEU A 134 12.96 13.75 -7.18
N LYS A 135 13.24 15.03 -7.43
CA LYS A 135 14.20 15.43 -8.47
C LYS A 135 15.62 14.97 -8.16
N TYR A 136 16.03 15.06 -6.90
CA TYR A 136 17.34 14.59 -6.42
C TYR A 136 17.20 13.31 -5.59
N ARG A 137 16.40 12.35 -6.08
CA ARG A 137 16.02 11.16 -5.33
C ARG A 137 17.21 10.35 -4.80
N TYR A 138 18.30 10.29 -5.52
CA TYR A 138 19.54 9.64 -5.08
C TYR A 138 20.18 10.30 -3.84
N LEU A 139 19.91 11.59 -3.58
CA LEU A 139 20.28 12.25 -2.34
C LEU A 139 19.25 11.99 -1.24
N ASP A 140 17.97 12.06 -1.56
CA ASP A 140 16.89 11.76 -0.62
C ASP A 140 17.02 10.33 -0.04
N LEU A 141 17.40 9.36 -0.88
CA LEU A 141 17.66 7.98 -0.47
C LEU A 141 18.86 7.81 0.48
N ARG A 142 19.70 8.84 0.67
CA ARG A 142 20.75 8.82 1.70
C ARG A 142 20.24 9.13 3.10
N ARG A 143 19.03 9.66 3.23
CA ARG A 143 18.43 9.98 4.54
C ARG A 143 18.19 8.68 5.33
N PRO A 144 18.45 8.68 6.65
CA PRO A 144 18.28 7.48 7.47
C PRO A 144 16.89 6.84 7.37
N CYS A 145 15.81 7.63 7.40
CA CYS A 145 14.45 7.12 7.27
C CYS A 145 14.20 6.43 5.92
N MET A 146 14.73 6.98 4.83
CA MET A 146 14.59 6.41 3.49
C MET A 146 15.39 5.11 3.34
N GLN A 147 16.60 5.07 3.91
CA GLN A 147 17.40 3.83 3.95
C GLN A 147 16.70 2.75 4.79
N ALA A 148 16.16 3.12 5.95
CA ALA A 148 15.41 2.19 6.80
C ALA A 148 14.20 1.60 6.06
N ASN A 149 13.45 2.42 5.30
CA ASN A 149 12.33 1.95 4.48
C ASN A 149 12.77 0.95 3.41
N MET A 150 13.86 1.23 2.68
CA MET A 150 14.37 0.32 1.66
C MET A 150 14.90 -0.99 2.25
N LEU A 151 15.58 -0.92 3.39
CA LEU A 151 16.06 -2.10 4.13
C LEU A 151 14.90 -2.95 4.64
N MET A 152 13.83 -2.31 5.16
CA MET A 152 12.63 -3.02 5.61
C MET A 152 11.93 -3.68 4.42
N ARG A 153 11.75 -2.98 3.30
CA ARG A 153 11.21 -3.57 2.07
C ARG A 153 12.02 -4.81 1.62
N SER A 154 13.34 -4.73 1.63
CA SER A 154 14.22 -5.87 1.33
C SER A 154 14.03 -7.02 2.32
N LYS A 155 13.85 -6.72 3.61
CA LYS A 155 13.59 -7.71 4.66
C LYS A 155 12.25 -8.41 4.44
N ILE A 156 11.19 -7.68 4.10
CA ILE A 156 9.87 -8.25 3.77
C ILE A 156 9.98 -9.24 2.61
N THR A 157 10.65 -8.85 1.53
CA THR A 157 10.87 -9.72 0.37
C THR A 157 11.62 -11.00 0.74
N ARG A 158 12.68 -10.89 1.54
CA ARG A 158 13.45 -12.05 2.01
C ARG A 158 12.59 -13.00 2.85
N ILE A 159 11.80 -12.47 3.79
CA ILE A 159 10.89 -13.28 4.61
C ILE A 159 9.87 -14.00 3.72
N ALA A 160 9.35 -13.34 2.68
CA ALA A 160 8.43 -13.97 1.73
C ALA A 160 9.10 -15.15 1.01
N HIS A 161 10.30 -14.97 0.45
CA HIS A 161 11.03 -16.05 -0.19
C HIS A 161 11.28 -17.24 0.76
N GLU A 162 11.76 -16.97 1.98
CA GLU A 162 12.04 -18.01 2.97
C GLU A 162 10.75 -18.76 3.37
N TYR A 163 9.72 -18.03 3.74
CA TYR A 163 8.45 -18.63 4.20
C TYR A 163 7.80 -19.46 3.10
N PHE A 164 7.62 -18.93 1.90
CA PHE A 164 6.94 -19.65 0.83
C PHE A 164 7.76 -20.82 0.29
N ALA A 165 9.09 -20.72 0.27
CA ALA A 165 9.94 -21.87 -0.05
C ALA A 165 9.78 -23.01 0.97
N GLU A 166 9.70 -22.71 2.28
CA GLU A 166 9.42 -23.69 3.34
C GLU A 166 8.02 -24.32 3.19
N GLN A 167 7.06 -23.58 2.62
CA GLN A 167 5.73 -24.09 2.30
C GLN A 167 5.66 -24.86 0.97
N GLY A 168 6.78 -25.07 0.30
CA GLY A 168 6.89 -25.82 -0.95
C GLY A 168 6.50 -25.02 -2.20
N PHE A 169 6.48 -23.68 -2.14
CA PHE A 169 6.29 -22.85 -3.32
C PHE A 169 7.57 -22.80 -4.15
N ILE A 170 7.39 -22.78 -5.47
CA ILE A 170 8.45 -22.66 -6.45
C ILE A 170 8.35 -21.26 -7.05
N GLU A 171 9.45 -20.51 -7.01
CA GLU A 171 9.53 -19.21 -7.68
C GLU A 171 9.74 -19.39 -9.18
N ILE A 172 8.81 -18.89 -9.97
CA ILE A 172 8.82 -18.99 -11.43
C ILE A 172 8.53 -17.62 -12.02
N GLU A 173 9.44 -17.12 -12.85
CA GLU A 173 9.25 -15.88 -13.59
C GLU A 173 8.23 -16.05 -14.72
N THR A 174 7.38 -15.06 -14.90
CA THR A 174 6.42 -14.98 -15.98
C THR A 174 6.79 -13.87 -16.98
N PRO A 175 6.33 -13.92 -18.23
CA PRO A 175 6.68 -12.93 -19.23
C PRO A 175 6.23 -11.51 -18.84
N THR A 176 7.08 -10.52 -19.14
CA THR A 176 6.72 -9.09 -19.08
C THR A 176 6.17 -8.58 -20.41
N LEU A 177 6.58 -9.17 -21.54
CA LEU A 177 6.03 -8.87 -22.85
C LEU A 177 4.89 -9.85 -23.16
N CYS A 178 3.65 -9.41 -22.88
CA CYS A 178 2.47 -10.24 -22.96
C CYS A 178 1.57 -9.86 -24.13
N LYS A 179 0.52 -10.66 -24.36
CA LYS A 179 -0.63 -10.27 -25.18
C LYS A 179 -1.50 -9.30 -24.36
N SER A 180 -2.06 -8.28 -25.00
CA SER A 180 -3.05 -7.40 -24.37
C SER A 180 -4.29 -8.19 -23.97
N THR A 181 -4.57 -8.22 -22.67
CA THR A 181 -5.73 -8.89 -22.06
C THR A 181 -6.22 -8.01 -20.91
N PRO A 182 -6.84 -6.85 -21.21
CA PRO A 182 -7.24 -5.90 -20.17
C PRO A 182 -8.23 -6.53 -19.20
N GLU A 183 -7.86 -6.51 -17.89
CA GLU A 183 -8.60 -7.12 -16.78
C GLU A 183 -9.17 -6.05 -15.83
N GLY A 184 -9.43 -4.83 -16.34
CA GLY A 184 -10.00 -3.74 -15.55
C GLY A 184 -9.27 -2.40 -15.74
N ALA A 185 -7.94 -2.39 -15.77
CA ALA A 185 -7.13 -1.22 -16.10
C ALA A 185 -6.78 -1.18 -17.60
N ARG A 186 -6.25 -0.05 -18.07
CA ARG A 186 -5.65 0.03 -19.40
C ARG A 186 -4.24 -0.58 -19.36
N ASP A 187 -3.86 -1.24 -20.47
CA ASP A 187 -2.52 -1.81 -20.62
C ASP A 187 -1.52 -0.75 -21.13
N TYR A 188 -0.29 -0.81 -20.66
CA TYR A 188 0.84 -0.18 -21.34
C TYR A 188 1.24 -0.99 -22.56
N LEU A 189 1.28 -0.37 -23.73
CA LEU A 189 1.59 -1.03 -25.00
C LEU A 189 3.05 -0.81 -25.41
N VAL A 190 3.69 -1.86 -25.90
CA VAL A 190 5.06 -1.85 -26.42
C VAL A 190 5.04 -2.31 -27.88
N PRO A 191 5.40 -1.45 -28.84
CA PRO A 191 5.37 -1.81 -30.26
C PRO A 191 6.43 -2.86 -30.60
N SER A 192 6.10 -3.77 -31.53
CA SER A 192 7.00 -4.82 -32.00
C SER A 192 7.73 -4.39 -33.27
N ARG A 193 9.05 -4.24 -33.20
CA ARG A 193 9.87 -3.99 -34.40
C ARG A 193 9.86 -5.15 -35.40
N VAL A 194 9.80 -6.39 -34.90
CA VAL A 194 9.87 -7.61 -35.72
C VAL A 194 8.53 -7.93 -36.40
N GLN A 195 7.43 -7.46 -35.84
CA GLN A 195 6.08 -7.64 -36.38
C GLN A 195 5.38 -6.28 -36.50
N PRO A 196 5.58 -5.56 -37.59
CA PRO A 196 5.00 -4.23 -37.79
C PRO A 196 3.50 -4.19 -37.55
N GLY A 197 3.01 -3.15 -36.89
CA GLY A 197 1.59 -2.97 -36.55
C GLY A 197 1.08 -3.85 -35.40
N LYS A 198 1.96 -4.65 -34.76
CA LYS A 198 1.61 -5.44 -33.58
C LYS A 198 2.30 -4.90 -32.33
N PHE A 199 1.64 -5.13 -31.19
CA PHE A 199 2.09 -4.63 -29.89
C PHE A 199 2.13 -5.77 -28.87
N TYR A 200 3.11 -5.72 -27.98
CA TYR A 200 3.06 -6.37 -26.69
C TYR A 200 2.34 -5.46 -25.70
N ALA A 201 1.80 -6.03 -24.64
CA ALA A 201 1.33 -5.29 -23.46
C ALA A 201 2.18 -5.65 -22.25
N LEU A 202 2.39 -4.69 -21.35
CA LEU A 202 2.99 -4.96 -20.04
C LEU A 202 1.91 -5.56 -19.11
N PRO A 203 2.22 -6.59 -18.31
CA PRO A 203 1.23 -7.34 -17.53
C PRO A 203 0.67 -6.50 -16.37
N GLN A 204 -0.65 -6.50 -16.22
CA GLN A 204 -1.31 -5.93 -15.05
C GLN A 204 -1.10 -6.80 -13.80
N SER A 205 -0.99 -8.10 -14.00
CA SER A 205 -0.60 -9.12 -13.03
C SER A 205 -0.20 -10.40 -13.78
N PRO A 206 0.46 -11.38 -13.12
CA PRO A 206 0.75 -12.67 -13.73
C PRO A 206 -0.46 -13.63 -13.78
N GLN A 207 -1.70 -13.15 -13.64
CA GLN A 207 -2.89 -13.95 -13.40
C GLN A 207 -3.07 -15.13 -14.36
N ILE A 208 -2.97 -14.92 -15.64
CA ILE A 208 -3.16 -16.00 -16.65
C ILE A 208 -2.01 -17.00 -16.59
N PHE A 209 -0.77 -16.52 -16.46
CA PHE A 209 0.40 -17.38 -16.45
C PHE A 209 0.48 -18.25 -15.19
N LYS A 210 0.12 -17.72 -14.01
CA LYS A 210 0.11 -18.53 -12.80
C LYS A 210 -0.96 -19.62 -12.84
N GLN A 211 -2.13 -19.38 -13.45
CA GLN A 211 -3.11 -20.42 -13.71
C GLN A 211 -2.53 -21.51 -14.65
N LEU A 212 -1.87 -21.11 -15.74
CA LEU A 212 -1.20 -22.06 -16.65
C LEU A 212 -0.12 -22.87 -15.95
N LEU A 213 0.58 -22.30 -14.95
CA LEU A 213 1.56 -23.03 -14.14
C LEU A 213 0.88 -24.10 -13.26
N MET A 214 -0.33 -23.85 -12.76
CA MET A 214 -1.11 -24.87 -12.06
C MET A 214 -1.49 -26.03 -13.00
N LEU A 215 -1.95 -25.72 -14.23
CA LEU A 215 -2.21 -26.72 -15.24
C LEU A 215 -0.95 -27.48 -15.67
N SER A 216 0.22 -26.85 -15.50
CA SER A 216 1.51 -27.48 -15.80
C SER A 216 2.04 -28.38 -14.68
N GLY A 217 1.31 -28.50 -13.55
CA GLY A 217 1.63 -29.42 -12.45
C GLY A 217 2.68 -28.90 -11.48
N PHE A 218 2.87 -27.57 -11.37
CA PHE A 218 3.81 -26.99 -10.39
C PHE A 218 3.22 -26.89 -8.97
N ASP A 219 1.91 -27.05 -8.81
CA ASP A 219 1.16 -27.08 -7.56
C ASP A 219 1.20 -25.82 -6.69
N ARG A 220 2.38 -25.24 -6.45
CA ARG A 220 2.56 -24.04 -5.64
C ARG A 220 3.56 -23.11 -6.30
N TYR A 221 3.05 -22.00 -6.79
CA TYR A 221 3.81 -20.95 -7.47
C TYR A 221 3.90 -19.70 -6.61
N MET A 222 5.06 -19.04 -6.62
CA MET A 222 5.22 -17.67 -6.17
C MET A 222 6.07 -16.85 -7.13
N GLN A 223 5.93 -15.53 -7.08
CA GLN A 223 6.81 -14.59 -7.77
C GLN A 223 6.78 -13.23 -7.08
N ILE A 224 7.93 -12.57 -6.98
CA ILE A 224 7.98 -11.13 -6.70
C ILE A 224 7.79 -10.41 -8.03
N ALA A 225 6.53 -10.20 -8.41
CA ALA A 225 6.13 -9.79 -9.74
C ALA A 225 6.09 -8.27 -9.91
N ARG A 226 6.64 -7.78 -11.02
CA ARG A 226 6.44 -6.39 -11.43
C ARG A 226 5.17 -6.28 -12.27
N CYS A 227 4.27 -5.36 -11.87
CA CYS A 227 2.96 -5.15 -12.47
C CYS A 227 2.83 -3.72 -12.96
N TYR A 228 1.99 -3.51 -13.99
CA TYR A 228 1.83 -2.24 -14.69
C TYR A 228 0.35 -1.96 -14.93
N ARG A 229 -0.11 -0.75 -14.58
CA ARG A 229 -1.50 -0.33 -14.84
C ARG A 229 -1.52 1.13 -15.25
N ASP A 230 -2.09 1.40 -16.41
CA ASP A 230 -2.31 2.78 -16.89
C ASP A 230 -3.65 3.29 -16.35
N GLU A 231 -3.61 3.78 -15.12
CA GLU A 231 -4.76 4.33 -14.40
C GLU A 231 -4.44 5.74 -13.89
N ASP A 232 -5.49 6.48 -13.52
CA ASP A 232 -5.33 7.75 -12.83
C ASP A 232 -4.67 7.54 -11.47
N LEU A 233 -3.54 8.21 -11.25
CA LEU A 233 -2.75 8.01 -10.03
C LEU A 233 -3.35 8.76 -8.85
N ARG A 234 -3.49 8.03 -7.74
CA ARG A 234 -3.82 8.55 -6.42
C ARG A 234 -2.62 8.45 -5.50
N ALA A 235 -2.74 8.97 -4.27
CA ALA A 235 -1.63 8.98 -3.30
C ALA A 235 -1.05 7.59 -2.97
N ASP A 236 -1.84 6.54 -3.13
CA ASP A 236 -1.52 5.14 -2.84
C ASP A 236 -1.38 4.26 -4.09
N ARG A 237 -1.29 4.85 -5.30
CA ARG A 237 -1.15 4.13 -6.56
C ARG A 237 0.06 4.59 -7.34
N GLN A 238 0.68 3.65 -8.04
CA GLN A 238 1.79 3.86 -8.97
C GLN A 238 1.48 3.15 -10.30
N PRO A 239 1.93 3.68 -11.45
CA PRO A 239 1.70 3.04 -12.75
C PRO A 239 2.45 1.72 -12.89
N GLU A 240 3.49 1.55 -12.11
CA GLU A 240 4.27 0.32 -11.95
C GLU A 240 4.47 0.03 -10.46
N PHE A 241 4.16 -1.20 -10.05
CA PHE A 241 4.19 -1.62 -8.65
C PHE A 241 4.64 -3.09 -8.53
N THR A 242 4.87 -3.55 -7.31
CA THR A 242 5.35 -4.92 -7.07
C THR A 242 4.34 -5.69 -6.24
N GLN A 243 4.09 -6.95 -6.65
CA GLN A 243 3.29 -7.90 -5.89
C GLN A 243 4.15 -9.07 -5.39
N ILE A 244 3.80 -9.60 -4.22
CA ILE A 244 4.12 -10.98 -3.84
C ILE A 244 2.95 -11.80 -4.35
N ASP A 245 3.13 -12.47 -5.48
CA ASP A 245 2.08 -13.18 -6.20
C ASP A 245 2.17 -14.69 -5.98
N LEU A 246 1.03 -15.33 -5.74
CA LEU A 246 0.94 -16.72 -5.28
C LEU A 246 -0.22 -17.44 -5.97
N GLU A 247 -0.01 -18.76 -6.25
CA GLU A 247 -1.09 -19.65 -6.72
C GLU A 247 -0.85 -21.07 -6.22
N MET A 248 -1.93 -21.80 -5.93
CA MET A 248 -1.90 -23.16 -5.37
C MET A 248 -2.93 -24.03 -6.08
N SER A 249 -2.59 -25.29 -6.36
CA SER A 249 -3.51 -26.32 -6.87
C SER A 249 -4.11 -27.14 -5.76
N PHE A 250 -5.28 -27.76 -6.04
CA PHE A 250 -6.00 -28.69 -5.17
C PHE A 250 -6.35 -28.05 -3.82
N VAL A 251 -6.88 -26.84 -3.85
CA VAL A 251 -7.19 -26.03 -2.67
C VAL A 251 -8.59 -25.43 -2.72
N GLU A 252 -9.13 -25.19 -1.53
CA GLU A 252 -10.28 -24.34 -1.26
C GLU A 252 -9.87 -23.02 -0.61
N GLN A 253 -10.82 -22.12 -0.34
CA GLN A 253 -10.54 -20.79 0.22
C GLN A 253 -9.74 -20.85 1.53
N ASP A 254 -10.14 -21.77 2.43
CA ASP A 254 -9.49 -21.92 3.74
C ASP A 254 -8.03 -22.36 3.63
N ASP A 255 -7.71 -23.23 2.67
CA ASP A 255 -6.33 -23.69 2.47
C ASP A 255 -5.41 -22.52 2.07
N VAL A 256 -5.89 -21.66 1.16
CA VAL A 256 -5.14 -20.48 0.76
C VAL A 256 -5.00 -19.50 1.92
N MET A 257 -6.11 -19.16 2.60
CA MET A 257 -6.10 -18.22 3.73
C MET A 257 -5.18 -18.69 4.86
N ASN A 258 -5.20 -19.98 5.22
CA ASN A 258 -4.37 -20.54 6.30
C ASN A 258 -2.86 -20.40 5.99
N VAL A 259 -2.44 -20.62 4.75
CA VAL A 259 -1.04 -20.40 4.34
C VAL A 259 -0.67 -18.93 4.48
N GLN A 260 -1.57 -18.03 4.07
CA GLN A 260 -1.32 -16.59 4.15
C GLN A 260 -1.28 -16.07 5.60
N GLU A 261 -2.13 -16.61 6.47
CA GLU A 261 -2.10 -16.28 7.91
C GLU A 261 -0.75 -16.62 8.54
N GLY A 262 -0.18 -17.76 8.19
CA GLY A 262 1.16 -18.15 8.62
C GLY A 262 2.25 -17.17 8.15
N PHE A 263 2.16 -16.70 6.90
CA PHE A 263 3.05 -15.67 6.36
C PHE A 263 2.95 -14.35 7.14
N ILE A 264 1.74 -13.85 7.36
CA ILE A 264 1.50 -12.61 8.10
C ILE A 264 2.04 -12.71 9.53
N LYS A 265 1.79 -13.83 10.21
CA LYS A 265 2.31 -14.05 11.57
C LYS A 265 3.84 -13.97 11.62
N ARG A 266 4.52 -14.68 10.71
CA ARG A 266 6.00 -14.64 10.61
C ARG A 266 6.50 -13.25 10.24
N LEU A 267 5.88 -12.62 9.25
CA LEU A 267 6.24 -11.28 8.79
C LEU A 267 6.20 -10.27 9.92
N MET A 268 5.10 -10.20 10.65
CA MET A 268 4.91 -9.25 11.75
C MET A 268 5.86 -9.52 12.91
N LYS A 269 6.09 -10.78 13.24
CA LYS A 269 7.07 -11.17 14.26
C LYS A 269 8.49 -10.75 13.89
N GLU A 270 8.93 -11.06 12.69
CA GLU A 270 10.31 -10.78 12.28
C GLU A 270 10.57 -9.30 11.97
N THR A 271 9.56 -8.55 11.51
CA THR A 271 9.74 -7.12 11.16
C THR A 271 9.55 -6.19 12.34
N LEU A 272 8.51 -6.39 13.15
CA LEU A 272 8.07 -5.47 14.20
C LEU A 272 8.03 -6.08 15.60
N ASP A 273 8.39 -7.37 15.75
CA ASP A 273 8.25 -8.17 16.99
C ASP A 273 6.79 -8.20 17.52
N VAL A 274 5.82 -8.19 16.61
CA VAL A 274 4.39 -8.26 16.93
C VAL A 274 3.88 -9.69 16.74
N ASP A 275 3.23 -10.24 17.78
CA ASP A 275 2.60 -11.56 17.72
C ASP A 275 1.14 -11.45 17.25
N ILE A 276 0.85 -11.99 16.07
CA ILE A 276 -0.50 -12.04 15.50
C ILE A 276 -1.21 -13.31 15.98
N GLN A 277 -2.41 -13.14 16.53
CA GLN A 277 -3.27 -14.26 16.93
C GLN A 277 -3.97 -14.84 15.71
N LEU A 278 -3.98 -16.17 15.61
CA LEU A 278 -4.63 -16.89 14.53
C LEU A 278 -5.73 -17.79 15.08
N PRO A 279 -6.79 -18.10 14.32
CA PRO A 279 -7.06 -17.60 12.96
C PRO A 279 -7.45 -16.11 12.96
N LEU A 280 -7.24 -15.42 11.83
CA LEU A 280 -7.69 -14.04 11.67
C LEU A 280 -9.23 -13.96 11.64
N PRO A 281 -9.84 -12.89 12.15
CA PRO A 281 -11.28 -12.66 12.03
C PRO A 281 -11.71 -12.67 10.56
N ARG A 282 -12.92 -13.20 10.31
CA ARG A 282 -13.53 -13.23 8.97
C ARG A 282 -14.88 -12.55 9.03
N ILE A 283 -15.16 -11.69 8.07
CA ILE A 283 -16.48 -11.06 7.88
C ILE A 283 -16.85 -11.15 6.40
N THR A 284 -18.15 -11.28 6.11
CA THR A 284 -18.60 -11.20 4.72
C THR A 284 -18.51 -9.77 4.19
N TRP A 285 -18.43 -9.63 2.88
CA TRP A 285 -18.49 -8.31 2.22
C TRP A 285 -19.75 -7.54 2.65
N GLN A 286 -20.89 -8.21 2.70
CA GLN A 286 -22.15 -7.57 3.11
C GLN A 286 -22.07 -7.07 4.56
N GLU A 287 -21.51 -7.88 5.47
CA GLU A 287 -21.31 -7.48 6.86
C GLU A 287 -20.34 -6.29 6.97
N ALA A 288 -19.26 -6.29 6.20
CA ALA A 288 -18.30 -5.18 6.17
C ALA A 288 -18.97 -3.88 5.71
N MET A 289 -19.79 -3.94 4.66
CA MET A 289 -20.55 -2.81 4.16
C MET A 289 -21.61 -2.35 5.16
N ASP A 290 -22.34 -3.27 5.76
CA ASP A 290 -23.42 -2.97 6.72
C ASP A 290 -22.91 -2.30 8.00
N ARG A 291 -21.73 -2.70 8.49
CA ARG A 291 -21.16 -2.22 9.76
C ARG A 291 -20.22 -1.04 9.58
N TYR A 292 -19.49 -0.98 8.47
CA TYR A 292 -18.40 -0.01 8.30
C TYR A 292 -18.47 0.82 7.03
N GLY A 293 -19.33 0.44 6.07
CA GLY A 293 -19.46 1.10 4.77
C GLY A 293 -18.23 0.97 3.86
N SER A 294 -17.45 -0.09 4.06
CA SER A 294 -16.23 -0.34 3.31
C SER A 294 -15.89 -1.82 3.28
N ASP A 295 -15.44 -2.31 2.14
CA ASP A 295 -14.87 -3.64 1.92
C ASP A 295 -13.48 -3.84 2.57
N LYS A 296 -12.91 -2.78 3.12
CA LYS A 296 -11.62 -2.76 3.84
C LYS A 296 -11.73 -1.93 5.13
N PRO A 297 -12.49 -2.43 6.12
CA PRO A 297 -12.78 -1.66 7.32
C PRO A 297 -11.56 -1.50 8.23
N ASP A 298 -11.42 -0.32 8.82
CA ASP A 298 -10.51 -0.11 9.95
C ASP A 298 -11.20 -0.53 11.24
N THR A 299 -10.78 -1.66 11.80
CA THR A 299 -11.38 -2.23 13.03
C THR A 299 -10.61 -1.86 14.30
N ARG A 300 -9.66 -0.93 14.24
CA ARG A 300 -8.96 -0.43 15.43
C ARG A 300 -9.88 0.34 16.38
N PHE A 301 -11.01 0.80 15.89
CA PHE A 301 -12.02 1.55 16.64
C PHE A 301 -13.43 1.12 16.23
N GLY A 302 -14.41 1.37 17.10
CA GLY A 302 -15.82 1.10 16.87
C GLY A 302 -16.47 2.07 15.86
N LEU A 303 -17.49 2.81 16.27
CA LEU A 303 -18.31 3.70 15.44
C LEU A 303 -18.99 2.93 14.29
N GLU A 304 -19.50 1.75 14.60
CA GLU A 304 -20.23 0.91 13.64
C GLU A 304 -21.59 1.55 13.26
N PHE A 305 -22.05 1.23 12.07
CA PHE A 305 -23.33 1.70 11.61
C PHE A 305 -24.49 0.97 12.30
N VAL A 306 -25.52 1.72 12.60
CA VAL A 306 -26.79 1.21 13.11
C VAL A 306 -27.87 1.45 12.09
N ASN A 307 -28.48 0.37 11.58
CA ASN A 307 -29.61 0.47 10.66
C ASN A 307 -30.90 0.77 11.43
N VAL A 308 -31.57 1.84 11.08
CA VAL A 308 -32.83 2.29 11.71
C VAL A 308 -33.99 2.39 10.71
N SER A 309 -33.82 1.85 9.52
CA SER A 309 -34.77 1.94 8.40
C SER A 309 -36.17 1.46 8.78
N ASP A 310 -36.30 0.35 9.47
CA ASP A 310 -37.58 -0.23 9.91
C ASP A 310 -38.32 0.65 10.92
N ILE A 311 -37.60 1.44 11.73
CA ILE A 311 -38.18 2.37 12.72
C ILE A 311 -38.73 3.62 12.01
N VAL A 312 -38.04 4.09 10.96
CA VAL A 312 -38.31 5.40 10.34
C VAL A 312 -39.04 5.32 8.99
N LYS A 313 -39.33 4.10 8.48
CA LYS A 313 -39.99 3.92 7.16
C LYS A 313 -41.29 4.65 6.98
N ASP A 314 -42.05 4.83 8.06
CA ASP A 314 -43.37 5.50 8.07
C ASP A 314 -43.35 6.81 8.85
N CYS A 315 -42.17 7.41 9.12
CA CYS A 315 -42.07 8.69 9.81
C CYS A 315 -42.46 9.87 8.92
N GLY A 316 -42.78 11.01 9.55
CA GLY A 316 -43.11 12.25 8.83
C GLY A 316 -41.92 12.97 8.18
N PHE A 317 -40.68 12.51 8.39
CA PHE A 317 -39.49 13.08 7.78
C PHE A 317 -39.26 12.46 6.39
N GLY A 318 -39.67 13.16 5.34
CA GLY A 318 -39.65 12.67 3.96
C GLY A 318 -38.31 12.13 3.52
N ALA A 319 -37.20 12.79 3.91
CA ALA A 319 -35.88 12.31 3.55
C ALA A 319 -35.57 10.86 4.02
N PHE A 320 -36.13 10.44 5.16
CA PHE A 320 -35.96 9.07 5.68
C PHE A 320 -37.00 8.12 5.05
N ALA A 321 -38.26 8.50 5.07
CA ALA A 321 -39.32 7.66 4.54
C ALA A 321 -39.16 7.37 3.05
N ASP A 322 -38.79 8.38 2.25
CA ASP A 322 -38.57 8.25 0.80
C ASP A 322 -37.35 7.39 0.48
N ALA A 323 -36.26 7.48 1.28
CA ALA A 323 -35.10 6.65 1.12
C ALA A 323 -35.45 5.15 1.28
N VAL A 324 -36.20 4.80 2.34
CA VAL A 324 -36.62 3.42 2.57
C VAL A 324 -37.62 2.93 1.52
N LYS A 325 -38.57 3.77 1.13
CA LYS A 325 -39.53 3.45 0.04
C LYS A 325 -38.85 3.25 -1.29
N GLY A 326 -37.74 3.95 -1.53
CA GLY A 326 -36.90 3.82 -2.72
C GLY A 326 -36.02 2.56 -2.76
N GLY A 327 -36.06 1.71 -1.72
CA GLY A 327 -35.33 0.47 -1.64
C GLY A 327 -33.97 0.56 -0.95
N GLY A 328 -33.58 1.73 -0.46
CA GLY A 328 -32.34 1.94 0.29
C GLY A 328 -32.54 1.98 1.80
N SER A 329 -31.66 2.62 2.54
CA SER A 329 -31.65 2.59 3.99
C SER A 329 -31.43 3.93 4.67
N VAL A 330 -31.72 3.94 5.96
CA VAL A 330 -31.35 4.99 6.92
C VAL A 330 -30.44 4.37 7.96
N ARG A 331 -29.23 4.85 8.03
CA ARG A 331 -28.22 4.36 9.00
C ARG A 331 -27.64 5.50 9.79
N CYS A 332 -27.17 5.21 10.99
CA CYS A 332 -26.50 6.21 11.81
C CYS A 332 -25.22 5.66 12.45
N ILE A 333 -24.39 6.59 12.89
CA ILE A 333 -23.24 6.35 13.76
C ILE A 333 -23.50 7.03 15.10
N ASN A 334 -23.39 6.31 16.21
CA ASN A 334 -23.40 6.90 17.54
C ASN A 334 -21.96 7.24 17.97
N VAL A 335 -21.74 8.48 18.37
CA VAL A 335 -20.46 8.96 18.91
C VAL A 335 -20.63 9.20 20.40
N GLU A 336 -20.07 8.29 21.21
CA GLU A 336 -20.11 8.40 22.66
C GLU A 336 -19.41 9.69 23.13
N GLY A 337 -20.09 10.47 24.00
CA GLY A 337 -19.59 11.76 24.49
C GLY A 337 -19.43 12.84 23.42
N GLY A 338 -19.93 12.62 22.20
CA GLY A 338 -19.71 13.48 21.04
C GLY A 338 -20.20 14.92 21.17
N VAL A 339 -21.15 15.18 22.08
CA VAL A 339 -21.66 16.53 22.37
C VAL A 339 -20.56 17.49 22.84
N GLU A 340 -19.58 16.99 23.60
CA GLU A 340 -18.45 17.78 24.11
C GLU A 340 -17.34 17.96 23.06
N HIS A 341 -17.26 17.04 22.09
CA HIS A 341 -16.19 17.00 21.10
C HIS A 341 -16.45 17.85 19.86
N PHE A 342 -17.72 18.09 19.49
CA PHE A 342 -18.06 18.73 18.23
C PHE A 342 -18.88 19.98 18.39
N THR A 343 -18.36 21.09 17.87
CA THR A 343 -19.08 22.35 17.72
C THR A 343 -20.06 22.30 16.52
N ARG A 344 -21.06 23.19 16.50
CA ARG A 344 -21.99 23.30 15.39
C ARG A 344 -21.27 23.45 14.03
N LYS A 345 -20.24 24.28 13.97
CA LYS A 345 -19.46 24.49 12.74
C LYS A 345 -18.78 23.20 12.24
N GLN A 346 -18.32 22.34 13.14
CA GLN A 346 -17.73 21.05 12.78
C GLN A 346 -18.78 20.06 12.28
N ILE A 347 -19.98 20.07 12.89
CA ILE A 347 -21.11 19.26 12.44
C ILE A 347 -21.54 19.68 11.03
N ASP A 348 -21.61 20.99 10.75
CA ASP A 348 -21.92 21.49 9.42
C ASP A 348 -20.87 21.09 8.39
N ALA A 349 -19.57 21.08 8.76
CA ALA A 349 -18.49 20.59 7.90
C ALA A 349 -18.61 19.07 7.62
N PHE A 350 -19.10 18.26 8.56
CA PHE A 350 -19.42 16.85 8.30
C PHE A 350 -20.58 16.73 7.28
N GLY A 351 -21.55 17.65 7.32
CA GLY A 351 -22.60 17.73 6.31
C GLY A 351 -22.05 17.98 4.91
N ASP A 352 -21.02 18.83 4.79
CA ASP A 352 -20.37 19.06 3.49
C ASP A 352 -19.53 17.85 3.06
N LEU A 353 -18.85 17.18 3.99
CA LEU A 353 -18.11 15.95 3.69
C LEU A 353 -19.02 14.88 3.08
N VAL A 354 -20.15 14.56 3.70
CA VAL A 354 -21.04 13.49 3.19
C VAL A 354 -21.62 13.82 1.82
N LYS A 355 -21.81 15.11 1.49
CA LYS A 355 -22.27 15.54 0.15
C LYS A 355 -21.24 15.23 -0.94
N THR A 356 -19.95 15.22 -0.64
CA THR A 356 -18.92 14.81 -1.63
C THR A 356 -19.09 13.36 -2.06
N TYR A 357 -19.78 12.55 -1.25
CA TYR A 357 -20.15 11.16 -1.54
C TYR A 357 -21.62 11.02 -2.04
N ARG A 358 -22.18 12.09 -2.61
CA ARG A 358 -23.51 12.13 -3.21
C ARG A 358 -24.67 12.04 -2.22
N ALA A 359 -24.43 12.01 -0.90
CA ALA A 359 -25.50 12.09 0.07
C ALA A 359 -26.20 13.46 0.01
N LYS A 360 -27.52 13.49 0.12
CA LYS A 360 -28.33 14.74 0.07
C LYS A 360 -28.09 15.66 1.27
N GLY A 361 -27.63 15.10 2.39
CA GLY A 361 -27.31 15.82 3.61
C GLY A 361 -27.00 14.89 4.77
N LEU A 362 -26.63 15.50 5.91
CA LEU A 362 -26.38 14.84 7.18
C LEU A 362 -27.42 15.29 8.19
N ALA A 363 -28.21 14.36 8.71
CA ALA A 363 -29.06 14.62 9.85
C ALA A 363 -28.34 14.24 11.14
N TRP A 364 -28.68 14.89 12.26
CA TRP A 364 -28.03 14.58 13.53
C TRP A 364 -28.99 14.75 14.72
N LEU A 365 -28.71 13.99 15.78
CA LEU A 365 -29.40 14.03 17.06
C LEU A 365 -28.36 14.06 18.17
N SER A 366 -28.43 15.06 19.06
CA SER A 366 -27.55 15.13 20.24
C SER A 366 -28.37 14.98 21.52
N MET A 367 -27.82 14.19 22.44
CA MET A 367 -28.42 13.93 23.75
C MET A 367 -27.74 14.79 24.81
N LYS A 368 -28.23 16.02 24.98
CA LYS A 368 -27.74 16.92 26.01
C LYS A 368 -28.38 16.68 27.37
N PRO A 369 -27.72 17.07 28.49
CA PRO A 369 -28.33 16.97 29.83
C PRO A 369 -29.70 17.65 29.94
N GLU A 370 -29.91 18.75 29.23
CA GLU A 370 -31.14 19.51 29.19
C GLU A 370 -32.21 18.94 28.25
N GLY A 371 -31.88 17.90 27.47
CA GLY A 371 -32.80 17.22 26.55
C GLY A 371 -32.23 16.94 25.17
N ILE A 372 -33.04 16.32 24.32
CA ILE A 372 -32.66 15.93 22.96
C ILE A 372 -32.73 17.16 22.04
N GLN A 373 -31.62 17.43 21.35
CA GLN A 373 -31.56 18.42 20.29
C GLN A 373 -31.48 17.71 18.94
N CYS A 374 -32.50 17.85 18.11
CA CYS A 374 -32.61 17.15 16.85
C CYS A 374 -33.34 18.01 15.81
N SER A 375 -32.77 18.14 14.60
CA SER A 375 -33.36 18.97 13.53
C SER A 375 -34.61 18.35 12.91
N PHE A 376 -34.84 17.07 13.07
CA PHE A 376 -35.96 16.32 12.50
C PHE A 376 -36.90 15.72 13.55
N ALA A 377 -36.72 16.01 14.85
CA ALA A 377 -37.52 15.44 15.95
C ALA A 377 -39.02 15.63 15.78
N LYS A 378 -39.44 16.79 15.27
CA LYS A 378 -40.86 17.14 15.04
C LYS A 378 -41.59 16.25 14.02
N PHE A 379 -40.83 15.44 13.27
CA PHE A 379 -41.37 14.54 12.25
C PHE A 379 -41.37 13.06 12.71
N LEU A 380 -40.88 12.79 13.91
CA LEU A 380 -40.87 11.47 14.52
C LEU A 380 -41.76 11.44 15.77
N THR A 381 -42.31 10.28 16.08
CA THR A 381 -42.98 10.05 17.37
C THR A 381 -41.96 9.85 18.49
N GLU A 382 -42.39 10.04 19.75
CA GLU A 382 -41.55 9.77 20.92
C GLU A 382 -41.07 8.31 20.94
N ASP A 383 -41.93 7.36 20.56
CA ASP A 383 -41.59 5.94 20.47
C ASP A 383 -40.52 5.64 19.41
N GLN A 384 -40.60 6.32 18.26
CA GLN A 384 -39.56 6.18 17.21
C GLN A 384 -38.22 6.72 17.67
N ILE A 385 -38.18 7.88 18.33
CA ILE A 385 -36.96 8.46 18.88
C ILE A 385 -36.39 7.51 19.93
N LYS A 386 -37.22 7.02 20.86
CA LYS A 386 -36.80 6.06 21.88
C LYS A 386 -36.23 4.78 21.27
N ALA A 387 -36.90 4.20 20.29
CA ALA A 387 -36.43 2.99 19.61
C ALA A 387 -35.07 3.20 18.88
N ILE A 388 -34.86 4.37 18.28
CA ILE A 388 -33.57 4.73 17.66
C ILE A 388 -32.45 4.76 18.72
N LEU A 389 -32.70 5.46 19.85
CA LEU A 389 -31.72 5.61 20.93
C LEU A 389 -31.36 4.26 21.58
N GLU A 390 -32.37 3.42 21.82
CA GLU A 390 -32.17 2.07 22.35
C GLU A 390 -31.35 1.20 21.39
N ARG A 391 -31.67 1.21 20.08
CA ARG A 391 -30.95 0.45 19.06
C ARG A 391 -29.51 0.93 18.89
N ALA A 392 -29.27 2.23 18.96
CA ALA A 392 -27.95 2.82 18.88
C ALA A 392 -27.18 2.79 20.22
N ASN A 393 -27.77 2.24 21.29
CA ASN A 393 -27.22 2.26 22.66
C ASN A 393 -26.75 3.67 23.08
N ALA A 394 -27.52 4.69 22.71
CA ALA A 394 -27.16 6.09 22.92
C ALA A 394 -27.47 6.55 24.34
N LYS A 395 -26.58 7.37 24.91
CA LYS A 395 -26.64 7.90 26.27
C LYS A 395 -26.56 9.42 26.27
N THR A 396 -26.90 10.04 27.40
CA THR A 396 -26.68 11.49 27.58
C THR A 396 -25.20 11.82 27.36
N GLY A 397 -24.95 12.82 26.54
CA GLY A 397 -23.62 13.22 26.06
C GLY A 397 -23.29 12.75 24.65
N ASP A 398 -24.05 11.80 24.10
CA ASP A 398 -23.80 11.25 22.77
C ASP A 398 -24.38 12.12 21.63
N ILE A 399 -23.82 11.95 20.44
CA ILE A 399 -24.34 12.51 19.21
C ILE A 399 -24.46 11.41 18.14
N LEU A 400 -25.62 11.34 17.49
CA LEU A 400 -25.89 10.44 16.39
C LEU A 400 -25.89 11.20 15.07
N PHE A 401 -25.19 10.67 14.08
CA PHE A 401 -25.16 11.19 12.70
C PHE A 401 -25.85 10.22 11.76
N PHE A 402 -26.79 10.71 10.96
CA PHE A 402 -27.63 9.91 10.07
C PHE A 402 -27.41 10.27 8.62
N VAL A 403 -27.33 9.26 7.76
CA VAL A 403 -27.44 9.40 6.30
C VAL A 403 -28.56 8.50 5.80
N ALA A 404 -29.31 8.99 4.83
CA ALA A 404 -30.40 8.30 4.18
C ALA A 404 -30.33 8.50 2.67
N ASP A 405 -30.44 7.45 1.92
CA ASP A 405 -30.57 7.49 0.46
C ASP A 405 -31.32 6.24 -0.05
N ALA A 406 -31.91 6.34 -1.24
CA ALA A 406 -32.56 5.22 -1.93
C ALA A 406 -31.53 4.20 -2.46
N LYS A 407 -30.25 4.55 -2.49
CA LYS A 407 -29.13 3.68 -2.85
C LYS A 407 -28.25 3.43 -1.64
N ASP A 408 -28.17 2.20 -1.18
CA ASP A 408 -27.30 1.82 -0.04
C ASP A 408 -25.82 2.15 -0.27
N THR A 409 -25.35 2.10 -1.51
CA THR A 409 -23.98 2.49 -1.87
C THR A 409 -23.66 3.94 -1.48
N VAL A 410 -24.61 4.87 -1.61
CA VAL A 410 -24.45 6.26 -1.17
C VAL A 410 -24.38 6.34 0.35
N VAL A 411 -25.27 5.61 1.06
CA VAL A 411 -25.27 5.57 2.53
C VAL A 411 -23.96 5.03 3.06
N TYR A 412 -23.48 3.91 2.51
CA TYR A 412 -22.22 3.27 2.90
C TYR A 412 -21.02 4.19 2.68
N GLN A 413 -20.86 4.73 1.48
CA GLN A 413 -19.74 5.61 1.15
C GLN A 413 -19.72 6.88 2.01
N ALA A 414 -20.86 7.51 2.21
CA ALA A 414 -20.97 8.76 2.98
C ALA A 414 -20.70 8.54 4.47
N LEU A 415 -21.33 7.52 5.08
CA LEU A 415 -21.08 7.19 6.50
C LEU A 415 -19.69 6.58 6.70
N GLY A 416 -19.17 5.79 5.76
CA GLY A 416 -17.82 5.25 5.82
C GLY A 416 -16.76 6.34 5.87
N ALA A 417 -16.89 7.35 5.00
CA ALA A 417 -16.03 8.52 5.02
C ALA A 417 -16.16 9.32 6.32
N LEU A 418 -17.40 9.53 6.78
CA LEU A 418 -17.64 10.20 8.06
C LEU A 418 -17.06 9.43 9.24
N ARG A 419 -17.18 8.09 9.27
CA ARG A 419 -16.62 7.21 10.29
C ARG A 419 -15.11 7.40 10.42
N LEU A 420 -14.40 7.41 9.29
CA LEU A 420 -12.95 7.61 9.27
C LEU A 420 -12.55 9.01 9.76
N GLU A 421 -13.29 10.04 9.34
CA GLU A 421 -13.04 11.42 9.79
C GLU A 421 -13.32 11.60 11.29
N LEU A 422 -14.38 10.97 11.81
CA LEU A 422 -14.67 10.95 13.26
C LEU A 422 -13.56 10.22 14.03
N GLY A 423 -13.14 9.02 13.57
CA GLY A 423 -12.04 8.26 14.17
C GLY A 423 -10.74 9.05 14.23
N ARG A 424 -10.41 9.76 13.15
CA ARG A 424 -9.22 10.62 13.07
C ARG A 424 -9.30 11.80 14.05
N ARG A 425 -10.44 12.53 14.09
CA ARG A 425 -10.59 13.70 14.97
C ARG A 425 -10.64 13.35 16.44
N LEU A 426 -11.17 12.18 16.77
CA LEU A 426 -11.23 11.67 18.15
C LEU A 426 -9.96 10.96 18.59
N GLY A 427 -8.94 10.83 17.70
CA GLY A 427 -7.69 10.14 18.02
C GLY A 427 -7.85 8.64 18.28
N LEU A 428 -8.85 8.00 17.69
CA LEU A 428 -9.15 6.58 17.89
C LEU A 428 -8.28 5.64 17.05
N MET A 429 -7.59 6.18 16.04
CA MET A 429 -6.71 5.41 15.14
C MET A 429 -5.32 5.25 15.78
N ASP A 430 -5.16 4.20 16.56
CA ASP A 430 -3.90 3.86 17.22
C ASP A 430 -2.96 3.14 16.24
N ASP A 431 -1.90 3.82 15.80
CA ASP A 431 -0.93 3.30 14.84
C ASP A 431 0.00 2.22 15.43
N THR A 432 -0.08 1.96 16.74
CA THR A 432 0.63 0.84 17.38
C THR A 432 -0.11 -0.49 17.24
N LYS A 433 -1.40 -0.46 16.88
CA LYS A 433 -2.24 -1.63 16.69
C LYS A 433 -2.24 -2.10 15.25
N PHE A 434 -2.24 -3.40 15.07
CA PHE A 434 -2.29 -4.07 13.77
C PHE A 434 -3.48 -5.05 13.76
N ASN A 435 -4.64 -4.57 13.32
CA ASN A 435 -5.86 -5.36 13.24
C ASN A 435 -6.01 -5.93 11.83
N PHE A 436 -5.72 -7.21 11.70
CA PHE A 436 -5.94 -7.97 10.46
C PHE A 436 -7.31 -8.63 10.47
N LEU A 437 -7.92 -8.72 9.30
CA LEU A 437 -9.13 -9.51 9.07
C LEU A 437 -9.22 -9.94 7.60
N TRP A 438 -10.05 -10.96 7.35
CA TRP A 438 -10.47 -11.33 6.01
C TRP A 438 -11.86 -10.76 5.73
N VAL A 439 -12.03 -10.22 4.54
CA VAL A 439 -13.33 -9.95 3.93
C VAL A 439 -13.56 -11.01 2.86
N ILE A 440 -14.69 -11.70 2.92
CA ILE A 440 -15.03 -12.85 2.09
C ILE A 440 -16.41 -12.69 1.45
N GLU A 441 -16.77 -13.59 0.55
CA GLU A 441 -18.10 -13.62 -0.09
C GLU A 441 -18.46 -12.29 -0.78
N PHE A 442 -17.51 -11.76 -1.57
CA PHE A 442 -17.77 -10.57 -2.39
C PHE A 442 -18.86 -10.84 -3.42
N PRO A 443 -19.59 -9.81 -3.90
CA PRO A 443 -20.39 -9.95 -5.11
C PRO A 443 -19.54 -10.42 -6.27
N GLN A 444 -20.06 -11.34 -7.09
CA GLN A 444 -19.38 -11.79 -8.30
C GLN A 444 -19.34 -10.71 -9.37
N PHE A 445 -20.38 -9.88 -9.42
CA PHE A 445 -20.58 -8.86 -10.42
C PHE A 445 -20.88 -7.50 -9.81
N GLU A 446 -20.45 -6.45 -10.49
CA GLU A 446 -20.79 -5.05 -10.21
C GLU A 446 -21.53 -4.46 -11.41
N TRP A 447 -22.68 -3.81 -11.16
CA TRP A 447 -23.47 -3.17 -12.19
C TRP A 447 -22.94 -1.77 -12.51
N SER A 448 -22.61 -1.50 -13.79
CA SER A 448 -22.31 -0.17 -14.28
C SER A 448 -23.58 0.51 -14.81
N GLU A 449 -23.99 1.59 -14.18
CA GLU A 449 -25.11 2.41 -14.69
C GLU A 449 -24.74 3.13 -15.99
N GLU A 450 -23.45 3.47 -16.18
CA GLU A 450 -22.95 4.17 -17.36
C GLU A 450 -22.97 3.28 -18.59
N ASP A 451 -22.53 2.02 -18.45
CA ASP A 451 -22.44 1.08 -19.57
C ASP A 451 -23.66 0.17 -19.69
N GLY A 452 -24.58 0.19 -18.68
CA GLY A 452 -25.78 -0.64 -18.66
C GLY A 452 -25.52 -2.15 -18.67
N ARG A 453 -24.39 -2.59 -18.06
CA ARG A 453 -23.98 -3.99 -17.99
C ARG A 453 -23.26 -4.34 -16.70
N TYR A 454 -23.11 -5.62 -16.45
CA TYR A 454 -22.29 -6.15 -15.36
C TYR A 454 -20.81 -6.24 -15.73
N TYR A 455 -19.95 -5.95 -14.77
CA TYR A 455 -18.52 -6.22 -14.77
C TYR A 455 -18.20 -7.25 -13.69
N ALA A 456 -17.11 -7.99 -13.86
CA ALA A 456 -16.58 -8.81 -12.76
C ALA A 456 -16.05 -7.89 -11.67
N MET A 457 -16.44 -8.13 -10.41
CA MET A 457 -15.97 -7.30 -9.29
C MET A 457 -14.47 -7.47 -9.04
N HIS A 458 -13.92 -8.68 -9.23
CA HIS A 458 -12.49 -8.96 -9.15
C HIS A 458 -11.90 -9.16 -10.55
N HIS A 459 -12.11 -10.35 -11.14
CA HIS A 459 -11.67 -10.66 -12.50
C HIS A 459 -12.51 -11.81 -13.10
N PRO A 460 -12.53 -12.01 -14.43
CA PRO A 460 -13.38 -12.97 -15.09
C PRO A 460 -13.14 -14.44 -14.73
N PHE A 461 -12.02 -14.74 -14.11
CA PHE A 461 -11.61 -16.11 -13.73
C PHE A 461 -11.97 -16.47 -12.27
N THR A 462 -12.55 -15.56 -11.51
CA THR A 462 -13.02 -15.80 -10.14
C THR A 462 -14.20 -16.74 -10.13
N SER A 463 -14.13 -17.83 -9.34
CA SER A 463 -15.20 -18.79 -9.22
C SER A 463 -16.37 -18.23 -8.42
N PRO A 464 -17.62 -18.38 -8.89
CA PRO A 464 -18.81 -18.20 -8.06
C PRO A 464 -18.82 -19.19 -6.90
N MET A 465 -19.58 -18.87 -5.83
CA MET A 465 -19.93 -19.85 -4.80
C MET A 465 -20.74 -20.99 -5.42
N ASP A 466 -20.50 -22.23 -4.97
CA ASP A 466 -21.12 -23.42 -5.59
C ASP A 466 -22.64 -23.39 -5.45
N GLU A 467 -23.15 -22.91 -4.32
CA GLU A 467 -24.58 -22.76 -4.06
C GLU A 467 -25.27 -21.66 -4.88
N ASP A 468 -24.49 -20.75 -5.47
CA ASP A 468 -25.00 -19.60 -6.23
C ASP A 468 -24.93 -19.83 -7.75
N LEU A 469 -24.44 -20.99 -8.23
CA LEU A 469 -24.29 -21.29 -9.67
C LEU A 469 -25.58 -21.13 -10.49
N ASP A 470 -26.72 -21.52 -9.91
CA ASP A 470 -28.04 -21.38 -10.55
C ASP A 470 -28.48 -19.91 -10.64
N LEU A 471 -27.97 -19.05 -9.77
CA LEU A 471 -28.27 -17.61 -9.80
C LEU A 471 -27.63 -16.91 -11.01
N LEU A 472 -26.61 -17.48 -11.61
CA LEU A 472 -26.03 -16.95 -12.86
C LEU A 472 -27.07 -16.72 -13.94
N ASP A 473 -28.11 -17.57 -14.01
CA ASP A 473 -29.17 -17.48 -14.99
C ASP A 473 -30.43 -16.75 -14.51
N THR A 474 -30.65 -16.70 -13.19
CA THR A 474 -31.92 -16.21 -12.60
C THR A 474 -31.80 -14.85 -11.95
N ASP A 475 -30.70 -14.56 -11.25
CA ASP A 475 -30.45 -13.31 -10.54
C ASP A 475 -28.95 -13.04 -10.39
N GLN A 476 -28.33 -12.63 -11.49
CA GLN A 476 -26.89 -12.39 -11.60
C GLN A 476 -26.35 -11.43 -10.53
N GLY A 477 -27.13 -10.43 -10.11
CA GLY A 477 -26.75 -9.45 -9.10
C GLY A 477 -26.58 -10.01 -7.69
N LYS A 478 -27.06 -11.25 -7.43
CA LYS A 478 -26.94 -11.91 -6.10
C LYS A 478 -25.86 -12.98 -6.03
N VAL A 479 -25.19 -13.27 -7.14
CA VAL A 479 -24.12 -14.28 -7.17
C VAL A 479 -22.94 -13.78 -6.34
N ARG A 480 -22.51 -14.61 -5.36
CA ARG A 480 -21.31 -14.36 -4.56
C ARG A 480 -20.09 -15.05 -5.17
N ALA A 481 -18.94 -14.46 -4.98
CA ALA A 481 -17.65 -14.95 -5.43
C ALA A 481 -16.91 -15.72 -4.33
N LYS A 482 -16.15 -16.74 -4.69
CA LYS A 482 -15.12 -17.36 -3.84
C LYS A 482 -13.87 -16.46 -3.79
N ALA A 483 -14.07 -15.17 -3.48
CA ALA A 483 -13.04 -14.16 -3.34
C ALA A 483 -12.80 -13.84 -1.86
N TYR A 484 -11.58 -13.43 -1.56
CA TYR A 484 -11.13 -13.10 -0.21
C TYR A 484 -10.03 -12.04 -0.26
N ASP A 485 -10.21 -10.96 0.52
CA ASP A 485 -9.22 -9.91 0.68
C ASP A 485 -8.72 -9.88 2.13
N ILE A 486 -7.41 -9.77 2.30
CA ILE A 486 -6.81 -9.52 3.61
C ILE A 486 -6.65 -8.03 3.84
N VAL A 487 -7.19 -7.57 4.96
CA VAL A 487 -7.25 -6.17 5.32
C VAL A 487 -6.41 -5.91 6.57
N LEU A 488 -5.65 -4.83 6.58
CA LEU A 488 -4.92 -4.31 7.73
C LEU A 488 -5.27 -2.85 7.96
N ASN A 489 -5.90 -2.52 9.12
CA ASN A 489 -6.14 -1.14 9.54
C ASN A 489 -6.78 -0.25 8.46
N GLY A 490 -7.81 -0.74 7.79
CA GLY A 490 -8.50 0.02 6.76
C GLY A 490 -7.86 -0.02 5.36
N ASN A 491 -6.85 -0.86 5.17
CA ASN A 491 -6.17 -1.04 3.90
C ASN A 491 -6.23 -2.51 3.47
N GLU A 492 -6.67 -2.76 2.26
CA GLU A 492 -6.47 -4.03 1.57
C GLU A 492 -4.97 -4.20 1.29
N ILE A 493 -4.35 -5.20 1.87
CA ILE A 493 -2.93 -5.51 1.66
C ILE A 493 -2.71 -6.63 0.66
N GLY A 494 -3.75 -7.40 0.36
CA GLY A 494 -3.74 -8.46 -0.65
C GLY A 494 -5.13 -8.95 -0.90
N GLY A 495 -5.34 -9.48 -2.11
CA GLY A 495 -6.61 -10.05 -2.51
C GLY A 495 -6.41 -11.29 -3.38
N GLY A 496 -7.40 -12.18 -3.35
CA GLY A 496 -7.37 -13.42 -4.07
C GLY A 496 -8.73 -14.08 -4.25
N SER A 497 -8.73 -15.20 -4.95
CA SER A 497 -9.94 -16.02 -5.13
C SER A 497 -9.59 -17.47 -5.45
N ILE A 498 -10.57 -18.34 -5.35
CA ILE A 498 -10.58 -19.62 -6.05
C ILE A 498 -10.94 -19.32 -7.51
N ARG A 499 -10.26 -20.01 -8.43
CA ARG A 499 -10.44 -19.80 -9.88
C ARG A 499 -11.46 -20.77 -10.44
N ILE A 500 -12.12 -20.35 -11.52
CA ILE A 500 -12.92 -21.27 -12.30
C ILE A 500 -11.98 -22.27 -12.97
N HIS A 501 -12.27 -23.57 -12.81
CA HIS A 501 -11.53 -24.65 -13.45
C HIS A 501 -12.39 -25.49 -14.42
N SER A 502 -13.74 -25.28 -14.42
CA SER A 502 -14.66 -25.87 -15.37
C SER A 502 -14.76 -25.00 -16.64
N PRO A 503 -14.50 -25.57 -17.84
CA PRO A 503 -14.70 -24.85 -19.10
C PRO A 503 -16.11 -24.30 -19.27
N GLU A 504 -17.13 -25.06 -18.85
CA GLU A 504 -18.54 -24.69 -19.00
C GLU A 504 -18.89 -23.47 -18.12
N VAL A 505 -18.41 -23.44 -16.87
CA VAL A 505 -18.60 -22.30 -15.99
C VAL A 505 -17.86 -21.08 -16.51
N GLN A 506 -16.65 -21.25 -17.06
CA GLN A 506 -15.87 -20.14 -17.62
C GLN A 506 -16.54 -19.54 -18.87
N GLU A 507 -17.06 -20.36 -19.78
CA GLU A 507 -17.81 -19.88 -20.94
C GLU A 507 -19.05 -19.10 -20.51
N LYS A 508 -19.79 -19.60 -19.53
CA LYS A 508 -20.95 -18.95 -18.95
C LYS A 508 -20.59 -17.61 -18.30
N MET A 509 -19.49 -17.54 -17.56
CA MET A 509 -19.01 -16.28 -16.97
C MET A 509 -18.71 -15.23 -18.05
N PHE A 510 -18.04 -15.59 -19.14
CA PHE A 510 -17.78 -14.65 -20.23
C PHE A 510 -19.09 -14.16 -20.88
N GLU A 511 -20.06 -15.05 -21.10
CA GLU A 511 -21.39 -14.67 -21.59
C GLU A 511 -22.07 -13.63 -20.68
N LYS A 512 -22.05 -13.88 -19.34
CA LYS A 512 -22.65 -12.95 -18.35
C LYS A 512 -21.94 -11.60 -18.26
N LEU A 513 -20.67 -11.54 -18.63
CA LEU A 513 -19.89 -10.31 -18.74
C LEU A 513 -20.05 -9.62 -20.11
N GLY A 514 -20.87 -10.19 -21.01
CA GLY A 514 -21.19 -9.61 -22.31
C GLY A 514 -20.18 -9.91 -23.41
N PHE A 515 -19.29 -10.89 -23.25
CA PHE A 515 -18.41 -11.35 -24.34
C PHE A 515 -19.15 -12.28 -25.28
N THR A 516 -18.96 -12.11 -26.58
CA THR A 516 -19.27 -13.15 -27.55
C THR A 516 -18.26 -14.31 -27.40
N LYS A 517 -18.61 -15.50 -27.92
CA LYS A 517 -17.67 -16.63 -27.89
C LYS A 517 -16.39 -16.32 -28.65
N GLU A 518 -16.51 -15.64 -29.78
CA GLU A 518 -15.39 -15.25 -30.62
C GLU A 518 -14.45 -14.29 -29.88
N GLU A 519 -14.99 -13.26 -29.23
CA GLU A 519 -14.20 -12.30 -28.44
C GLU A 519 -13.49 -12.97 -27.27
N ALA A 520 -14.19 -13.84 -26.54
CA ALA A 520 -13.60 -14.59 -25.43
C ALA A 520 -12.45 -15.49 -25.90
N TRP A 521 -12.63 -16.19 -27.05
CA TRP A 521 -11.58 -17.03 -27.64
C TRP A 521 -10.43 -16.21 -28.23
N GLU A 522 -10.69 -15.05 -28.81
CA GLU A 522 -9.64 -14.18 -29.32
C GLU A 522 -8.75 -13.68 -28.17
N ARG A 523 -9.34 -13.27 -27.06
CA ARG A 523 -8.60 -12.72 -25.91
C ARG A 523 -7.95 -13.79 -25.04
N PHE A 524 -8.73 -14.80 -24.62
CA PHE A 524 -8.38 -15.79 -23.61
C PHE A 524 -8.29 -17.22 -24.13
N GLY A 525 -8.34 -17.43 -25.44
CA GLY A 525 -8.41 -18.75 -26.05
C GLY A 525 -7.24 -19.68 -25.70
N PHE A 526 -6.07 -19.13 -25.42
CA PHE A 526 -4.92 -19.92 -24.98
C PHE A 526 -5.11 -20.50 -23.56
N LEU A 527 -5.78 -19.80 -22.65
CA LEU A 527 -6.17 -20.31 -21.33
C LEU A 527 -7.33 -21.29 -21.43
N MET A 528 -8.41 -20.91 -22.14
CA MET A 528 -9.58 -21.79 -22.36
C MET A 528 -9.20 -23.07 -23.10
N GLY A 529 -8.25 -22.98 -24.04
CA GLY A 529 -7.70 -24.13 -24.73
C GLY A 529 -6.94 -25.08 -23.81
N ALA A 530 -6.20 -24.53 -22.85
CA ALA A 530 -5.47 -25.32 -21.86
C ALA A 530 -6.41 -26.08 -20.90
N PHE A 531 -7.58 -25.51 -20.57
CA PHE A 531 -8.57 -26.18 -19.71
C PHE A 531 -9.04 -27.54 -20.25
N LYS A 532 -8.96 -27.75 -21.56
CA LYS A 532 -9.33 -29.04 -22.21
C LYS A 532 -8.41 -30.21 -21.82
N TYR A 533 -7.24 -29.92 -21.24
CA TYR A 533 -6.23 -30.94 -20.92
C TYR A 533 -6.16 -31.25 -19.43
N GLY A 534 -7.20 -30.94 -18.68
CA GLY A 534 -7.33 -31.24 -17.25
C GLY A 534 -6.81 -30.11 -16.39
N THR A 535 -7.74 -29.33 -15.84
CA THR A 535 -7.46 -28.20 -14.96
C THR A 535 -7.72 -28.60 -13.51
N PRO A 536 -6.72 -28.55 -12.62
CA PRO A 536 -6.96 -28.77 -11.20
C PRO A 536 -7.78 -27.62 -10.60
N PRO A 537 -8.60 -27.86 -9.56
CA PRO A 537 -9.07 -26.77 -8.70
C PRO A 537 -7.87 -25.98 -8.18
N HIS A 538 -7.89 -24.66 -8.29
CA HIS A 538 -6.77 -23.83 -7.88
C HIS A 538 -7.24 -22.45 -7.40
N GLY A 539 -6.40 -21.81 -6.61
CA GLY A 539 -6.65 -20.49 -6.06
C GLY A 539 -5.36 -19.82 -5.62
N GLY A 540 -5.40 -18.55 -5.43
CA GLY A 540 -4.22 -17.79 -5.06
C GLY A 540 -4.54 -16.41 -4.51
N LEU A 541 -3.47 -15.68 -4.21
CA LEU A 541 -3.54 -14.33 -3.65
C LEU A 541 -2.33 -13.54 -4.11
N ALA A 542 -2.47 -12.23 -4.20
CA ALA A 542 -1.37 -11.32 -4.43
C ALA A 542 -1.35 -10.23 -3.35
N TYR A 543 -0.19 -10.07 -2.68
CA TYR A 543 0.03 -8.92 -1.80
C TYR A 543 0.60 -7.74 -2.60
N GLY A 544 0.09 -6.54 -2.34
CA GLY A 544 0.75 -5.31 -2.78
C GLY A 544 1.98 -5.03 -1.91
N LEU A 545 3.18 -5.43 -2.37
CA LEU A 545 4.43 -5.27 -1.61
C LEU A 545 4.67 -3.81 -1.20
N ASP A 546 4.37 -2.87 -2.07
CA ASP A 546 4.57 -1.44 -1.79
C ASP A 546 3.67 -0.95 -0.65
N ARG A 547 2.39 -1.34 -0.66
CA ARG A 547 1.43 -1.00 0.40
C ARG A 547 1.79 -1.69 1.71
N LEU A 548 2.14 -2.97 1.65
CA LEU A 548 2.57 -3.74 2.82
C LEU A 548 3.81 -3.11 3.47
N ALA A 549 4.81 -2.74 2.67
CA ALA A 549 6.00 -2.04 3.16
C ALA A 549 5.66 -0.67 3.76
N MET A 550 4.76 0.10 3.13
CA MET A 550 4.30 1.39 3.64
C MET A 550 3.66 1.27 5.04
N LEU A 551 2.78 0.29 5.22
CA LEU A 551 2.10 0.07 6.50
C LEU A 551 3.05 -0.42 7.60
N ILE A 552 3.97 -1.34 7.29
CA ILE A 552 4.97 -1.85 8.24
C ILE A 552 5.96 -0.75 8.66
N THR A 553 6.40 0.09 7.72
CA THR A 553 7.31 1.20 8.02
C THR A 553 6.60 2.43 8.58
N ARG A 554 5.27 2.45 8.59
CA ARG A 554 4.44 3.62 8.94
C ARG A 554 4.76 4.86 8.10
N ALA A 555 5.17 4.63 6.86
CA ALA A 555 5.43 5.70 5.91
C ALA A 555 4.11 6.39 5.50
N SER A 556 4.15 7.70 5.33
CA SER A 556 2.96 8.50 4.98
C SER A 556 2.55 8.39 3.51
N SER A 557 3.45 7.90 2.67
CA SER A 557 3.24 7.76 1.24
C SER A 557 3.89 6.48 0.71
N ILE A 558 3.24 5.84 -0.26
CA ILE A 558 3.80 4.69 -0.98
C ILE A 558 5.13 5.05 -1.69
N ARG A 559 5.33 6.33 -2.05
CA ARG A 559 6.57 6.82 -2.64
C ARG A 559 7.79 6.75 -1.71
N ASP A 560 7.55 6.70 -0.40
CA ASP A 560 8.65 6.60 0.58
C ASP A 560 9.22 5.19 0.70
N VAL A 561 8.51 4.18 0.18
CA VAL A 561 8.94 2.77 0.18
C VAL A 561 9.30 2.25 -1.21
N ILE A 562 9.31 3.11 -2.21
CA ILE A 562 9.74 2.83 -3.59
C ILE A 562 10.98 3.66 -3.88
N ALA A 563 12.06 3.02 -4.38
CA ALA A 563 13.32 3.73 -4.61
C ALA A 563 13.17 4.90 -5.59
N PHE A 564 12.54 4.67 -6.75
CA PHE A 564 12.34 5.67 -7.80
C PHE A 564 10.87 5.70 -8.26
N PRO A 565 9.98 6.33 -7.46
CA PRO A 565 8.56 6.38 -7.77
C PRO A 565 8.24 7.41 -8.86
N LYS A 566 7.05 7.28 -9.44
CA LYS A 566 6.45 8.32 -10.29
C LYS A 566 5.65 9.31 -9.43
N VAL A 567 5.54 10.55 -9.89
CA VAL A 567 4.62 11.55 -9.33
C VAL A 567 3.20 11.34 -9.85
N GLN A 568 2.25 12.15 -9.39
CA GLN A 568 0.83 12.00 -9.75
C GLN A 568 0.56 12.10 -11.27
N THR A 569 1.41 12.79 -12.01
CA THR A 569 1.35 12.87 -13.49
C THR A 569 1.99 11.68 -14.21
N ALA A 570 2.23 10.57 -13.51
CA ALA A 570 2.94 9.38 -14.00
C ALA A 570 4.37 9.64 -14.53
N SER A 571 4.97 10.77 -14.18
CA SER A 571 6.33 11.15 -14.61
C SER A 571 7.36 10.93 -13.50
N CYS A 572 8.64 10.78 -13.90
CA CYS A 572 9.77 10.72 -12.99
C CYS A 572 10.56 12.04 -13.07
N LEU A 573 10.54 12.81 -11.98
CA LEU A 573 11.22 14.12 -11.94
C LEU A 573 12.76 14.01 -12.01
N MET A 574 13.32 12.86 -11.65
CA MET A 574 14.76 12.63 -11.69
C MET A 574 15.25 12.30 -13.12
N SER A 575 14.57 11.38 -13.81
CA SER A 575 14.97 10.93 -15.14
C SER A 575 14.30 11.71 -16.29
N GLY A 576 13.24 12.47 -16.00
CA GLY A 576 12.45 13.18 -17.00
C GLY A 576 11.56 12.27 -17.86
N CYS A 577 11.32 11.00 -17.47
CA CYS A 577 10.40 10.16 -18.21
C CYS A 577 8.93 10.41 -17.82
N PRO A 578 7.95 10.23 -18.75
CA PRO A 578 8.12 9.91 -20.16
C PRO A 578 8.71 11.08 -20.95
N ASN A 579 9.41 10.77 -22.05
CA ASN A 579 10.02 11.78 -22.90
C ASN A 579 9.83 11.42 -24.39
N VAL A 580 10.06 12.38 -25.26
CA VAL A 580 10.09 12.14 -26.71
C VAL A 580 11.23 11.19 -27.08
N VAL A 581 11.04 10.43 -28.14
CA VAL A 581 12.05 9.56 -28.72
C VAL A 581 12.48 10.08 -30.08
N GLU A 582 13.62 9.63 -30.58
CA GLU A 582 14.12 10.04 -31.88
C GLU A 582 13.19 9.53 -33.01
N GLN A 583 13.02 10.35 -34.05
CA GLN A 583 12.17 10.02 -35.21
C GLN A 583 12.57 8.69 -35.86
N ALA A 584 13.87 8.41 -35.96
CA ALA A 584 14.38 7.15 -36.49
C ALA A 584 13.89 5.92 -35.74
N GLN A 585 13.71 6.02 -34.41
CA GLN A 585 13.16 4.93 -33.60
C GLN A 585 11.66 4.67 -33.90
N LEU A 586 10.89 5.74 -34.13
CA LEU A 586 9.49 5.62 -34.54
C LEU A 586 9.36 4.99 -35.92
N GLU A 587 10.22 5.40 -36.86
CA GLU A 587 10.26 4.84 -38.22
C GLU A 587 10.61 3.35 -38.22
N GLU A 588 11.59 2.93 -37.41
CA GLU A 588 11.93 1.50 -37.24
C GLU A 588 10.77 0.68 -36.67
N LEU A 589 9.89 1.29 -35.87
CA LEU A 589 8.72 0.66 -35.26
C LEU A 589 7.48 0.76 -36.17
N HIS A 590 7.57 1.46 -37.30
CA HIS A 590 6.44 1.73 -38.20
C HIS A 590 5.26 2.40 -37.48
N ILE A 591 5.54 3.36 -36.57
CA ILE A 591 4.54 4.13 -35.84
C ILE A 591 4.74 5.63 -36.01
N GLU A 592 3.67 6.39 -35.80
CA GLU A 592 3.67 7.84 -35.84
C GLU A 592 2.92 8.39 -34.62
N THR A 593 3.37 9.51 -34.08
CA THR A 593 2.66 10.22 -33.03
C THR A 593 1.65 11.20 -33.64
N VAL A 594 0.41 11.15 -33.14
CA VAL A 594 -0.68 12.06 -33.54
C VAL A 594 -0.94 13.17 -32.49
N ALA A 595 -0.08 13.26 -31.49
CA ALA A 595 -0.19 14.33 -30.50
C ALA A 595 0.07 15.69 -31.18
N ASP A 596 -0.75 16.69 -30.86
CA ASP A 596 -0.56 18.05 -31.34
C ASP A 596 0.82 18.55 -30.90
N LYS A 597 1.55 19.08 -31.88
CA LYS A 597 2.80 19.79 -31.62
C LYS A 597 2.42 21.16 -31.04
N GLU A 598 2.35 21.24 -29.69
CA GLU A 598 2.30 22.54 -29.00
C GLU A 598 3.61 23.33 -29.19
#